data_fcc7aa475fd4ef5250a57f5edc641782
#
_entry.id   fcc7aa475fd4ef5250a57f5edc641782
#
_cell.length_a   1.000
_cell.length_b   1.000
_cell.length_c   1.000
_cell.angle_alpha   90.00
_cell.angle_beta   90.00
_cell.angle_gamma   90.00
#
_symmetry.space_group_name_H-M   'P 1'
#
loop_
_entity.id
_entity.type
_entity.pdbx_description
1 polymer ?
#
loop_
_entity_poly.entity_id
_entity_poly.type
_entity_poly.pdbx_seq_one_letter_code
_entity_poly.pdbx_strand_id
1 'polypeptide(L)'
;MLGIVLATHGQLSTGFKDAAEVIMGSVENIAVVNLNHGEDIQLLGNKIREAIHETDQGDGVVVFADLLSARPYNQSLVTINQLDEPLQEKTYVIGGVNLPMVLEAINHQFLATPI
;
A
#
# COMPACT_ATOMS: atom_id res chain seq x y z
N MET A 1 0.15 0.66 -14.71
CA MET A 1 -0.97 0.79 -13.73
C MET A 1 -0.40 1.16 -12.37
N LEU A 2 -1.02 2.08 -11.67
CA LEU A 2 -0.64 2.45 -10.32
C LEU A 2 -0.66 1.24 -9.39
N GLY A 3 0.41 1.06 -8.60
CA GLY A 3 0.45 0.03 -7.56
C GLY A 3 -0.17 0.53 -6.27
N ILE A 4 -0.93 -0.31 -5.60
CA ILE A 4 -1.54 0.01 -4.31
C ILE A 4 -1.06 -1.01 -3.28
N VAL A 5 -0.49 -0.53 -2.20
CA VAL A 5 -0.08 -1.36 -1.06
C VAL A 5 -0.88 -0.91 0.15
N LEU A 6 -1.55 -1.84 0.80
CA LEU A 6 -2.27 -1.58 2.03
C LEU A 6 -1.47 -2.18 3.19
N ALA A 7 -0.87 -1.33 4.02
CA ALA A 7 -0.01 -1.75 5.13
C ALA A 7 -0.64 -1.32 6.45
N THR A 8 -1.26 -2.25 7.14
CA THR A 8 -2.08 -1.94 8.32
C THR A 8 -1.84 -2.93 9.46
N HIS A 9 -2.37 -2.59 10.62
CA HIS A 9 -2.41 -3.51 11.75
C HIS A 9 -3.44 -4.61 11.53
N GLY A 10 -3.10 -5.82 11.94
CA GLY A 10 -4.01 -6.97 11.89
C GLY A 10 -4.52 -7.24 10.47
N GLN A 11 -5.77 -7.61 10.35
CA GLN A 11 -6.40 -7.99 9.09
C GLN A 11 -7.12 -6.85 8.37
N LEU A 12 -6.87 -5.60 8.78
CA LEU A 12 -7.57 -4.45 8.21
C LEU A 12 -7.30 -4.30 6.70
N SER A 13 -6.06 -4.51 6.26
CA SER A 13 -5.71 -4.47 4.84
C SER A 13 -6.51 -5.48 4.03
N THR A 14 -6.61 -6.70 4.52
CA THR A 14 -7.40 -7.76 3.89
C THR A 14 -8.87 -7.37 3.81
N GLY A 15 -9.40 -6.75 4.88
CA GLY A 15 -10.78 -6.28 4.90
C GLY A 15 -11.04 -5.16 3.90
N PHE A 16 -10.12 -4.21 3.75
CA PHE A 16 -10.22 -3.15 2.75
C PHE A 16 -10.27 -3.72 1.34
N LYS A 17 -9.39 -4.65 1.04
CA LYS A 17 -9.37 -5.28 -0.29
C LYS A 17 -10.66 -6.04 -0.55
N ASP A 18 -11.12 -6.80 0.44
CA ASP A 18 -12.37 -7.55 0.35
C ASP A 18 -13.55 -6.61 0.09
N ALA A 19 -13.66 -5.52 0.84
CA ALA A 19 -14.72 -4.55 0.66
C ALA A 19 -14.68 -3.90 -0.74
N ALA A 20 -13.49 -3.56 -1.22
CA ALA A 20 -13.31 -3.00 -2.55
C ALA A 20 -13.78 -3.97 -3.63
N GLU A 21 -13.49 -5.26 -3.48
CA GLU A 21 -13.92 -6.29 -4.42
C GLU A 21 -15.44 -6.44 -4.45
N VAL A 22 -16.09 -6.32 -3.28
CA VAL A 22 -17.56 -6.36 -3.21
C VAL A 22 -18.17 -5.18 -3.96
N ILE A 23 -17.57 -4.00 -3.82
CA ILE A 23 -18.12 -2.76 -4.40
C ILE A 23 -17.82 -2.66 -5.90
N MET A 24 -16.58 -2.94 -6.29
CA MET A 24 -16.08 -2.69 -7.65
C MET A 24 -15.94 -3.94 -8.51
N GLY A 25 -16.15 -5.10 -7.94
CA GLY A 25 -15.89 -6.37 -8.60
C GLY A 25 -14.41 -6.73 -8.47
N SER A 26 -13.82 -7.28 -9.50
CA SER A 26 -12.41 -7.67 -9.48
C SER A 26 -11.51 -6.44 -9.40
N VAL A 27 -10.51 -6.47 -8.50
CA VAL A 27 -9.52 -5.41 -8.37
C VAL A 27 -8.14 -5.97 -8.73
N GLU A 28 -7.28 -5.10 -9.27
CA GLU A 28 -5.95 -5.51 -9.75
C GLU A 28 -4.87 -4.67 -9.09
N ASN A 29 -3.68 -5.24 -9.03
CA ASN A 29 -2.46 -4.57 -8.60
C ASN A 29 -2.55 -3.94 -7.22
N ILE A 30 -3.16 -4.68 -6.28
CA ILE A 30 -3.27 -4.30 -4.87
C ILE A 30 -2.64 -5.40 -4.04
N ALA A 31 -1.68 -5.05 -3.22
CA ALA A 31 -1.04 -5.96 -2.27
C ALA A 31 -1.44 -5.58 -0.85
N VAL A 32 -1.65 -6.59 -0.02
CA VAL A 32 -1.97 -6.39 1.40
C VAL A 32 -0.79 -6.80 2.26
N VAL A 33 -0.49 -5.98 3.25
CA VAL A 33 0.55 -6.25 4.25
C VAL A 33 -0.09 -6.07 5.62
N ASN A 34 -0.10 -7.14 6.40
CA ASN A 34 -0.71 -7.16 7.72
C ASN A 34 0.38 -7.23 8.78
N LEU A 35 0.35 -6.30 9.75
CA LEU A 35 1.19 -6.41 10.94
C LEU A 35 0.45 -7.25 11.96
N ASN A 36 0.88 -8.48 12.14
CA ASN A 36 0.27 -9.40 13.08
C ASN A 36 0.84 -9.22 14.48
N HIS A 37 0.07 -9.63 15.48
CA HIS A 37 0.49 -9.54 16.87
C HIS A 37 1.80 -10.30 17.09
N GLY A 38 2.77 -9.63 17.72
CA GLY A 38 4.08 -10.25 18.01
C GLY A 38 5.04 -10.34 16.82
N GLU A 39 4.65 -9.82 15.67
CA GLU A 39 5.49 -9.90 14.47
C GLU A 39 6.68 -8.95 14.55
N ASP A 40 7.83 -9.41 14.05
CA ASP A 40 9.07 -8.64 14.00
C ASP A 40 8.92 -7.46 13.01
N ILE A 41 9.40 -6.31 13.45
CA ILE A 41 9.37 -5.08 12.64
C ILE A 41 10.18 -5.22 11.35
N GLN A 42 11.28 -5.97 11.38
CA GLN A 42 12.08 -6.17 10.18
C GLN A 42 11.34 -7.02 9.15
N LEU A 43 10.58 -7.99 9.61
CA LEU A 43 9.72 -8.79 8.73
C LEU A 43 8.66 -7.91 8.08
N LEU A 44 8.08 -6.97 8.82
CA LEU A 44 7.13 -6.01 8.28
C LEU A 44 7.76 -5.18 7.18
N GLY A 45 8.97 -4.66 7.40
CA GLY A 45 9.70 -3.90 6.38
C GLY A 45 9.96 -4.71 5.12
N ASN A 46 10.31 -5.97 5.25
CA ASN A 46 10.53 -6.86 4.11
C ASN A 46 9.24 -7.10 3.33
N LYS A 47 8.13 -7.30 4.01
CA LYS A 47 6.81 -7.49 3.37
C LYS A 47 6.41 -6.25 2.59
N ILE A 48 6.64 -5.06 3.15
CA ILE A 48 6.32 -3.80 2.48
C ILE A 48 7.18 -3.64 1.22
N ARG A 49 8.48 -3.92 1.32
CA ARG A 49 9.38 -3.84 0.17
C ARG A 49 8.95 -4.78 -0.95
N GLU A 50 8.65 -6.03 -0.62
CA GLU A 50 8.16 -6.99 -1.60
C GLU A 50 6.87 -6.54 -2.26
N ALA A 51 5.93 -6.00 -1.47
CA ALA A 51 4.66 -5.51 -1.99
C ALA A 51 4.86 -4.33 -2.95
N ILE A 52 5.77 -3.42 -2.63
CA ILE A 52 6.09 -2.29 -3.51
C ILE A 52 6.65 -2.80 -4.84
N HIS A 53 7.63 -3.69 -4.80
CA HIS A 53 8.21 -4.24 -6.03
C HIS A 53 7.20 -5.05 -6.84
N GLU A 54 6.35 -5.82 -6.17
CA GLU A 54 5.32 -6.62 -6.82
C GLU A 54 4.30 -5.77 -7.56
N THR A 55 3.96 -4.60 -7.02
CA THR A 55 2.94 -3.72 -7.59
C THR A 55 3.50 -2.63 -8.48
N ASP A 56 4.81 -2.46 -8.54
CA ASP A 56 5.46 -1.45 -9.39
C ASP A 56 5.37 -1.87 -10.87
N GLN A 57 4.64 -1.08 -11.63
CA GLN A 57 4.52 -1.24 -13.08
C GLN A 57 5.01 0.02 -13.83
N GLY A 58 5.80 0.85 -13.16
CA GLY A 58 6.35 2.07 -13.74
C GLY A 58 5.49 3.32 -13.57
N ASP A 59 4.27 3.18 -13.06
CA ASP A 59 3.32 4.29 -12.88
C ASP A 59 3.24 4.80 -11.45
N GLY A 60 4.14 4.34 -10.60
CA GLY A 60 4.17 4.72 -9.19
C GLY A 60 3.45 3.73 -8.30
N VAL A 61 3.68 3.86 -7.01
CA VAL A 61 3.07 3.03 -5.97
C VAL A 61 2.60 3.94 -4.83
N VAL A 62 1.38 3.74 -4.36
CA VAL A 62 0.92 4.38 -3.14
C VAL A 62 0.79 3.33 -2.04
N VAL A 63 1.40 3.61 -0.90
CA VAL A 63 1.30 2.78 0.30
C VAL A 63 0.34 3.46 1.26
N PHE A 64 -0.76 2.80 1.56
CA PHE A 64 -1.72 3.30 2.55
C PHE A 64 -1.48 2.61 3.89
N ALA A 65 -1.31 3.41 4.93
CA ALA A 65 -1.23 2.91 6.30
C ALA A 65 -2.48 3.34 7.06
N ASP A 66 -2.88 2.56 8.06
CA ASP A 66 -4.09 2.85 8.83
C ASP A 66 -3.91 4.03 9.79
N LEU A 67 -2.73 4.14 10.40
CA LEU A 67 -2.45 5.21 11.35
C LEU A 67 -1.19 5.96 10.95
N LEU A 68 -1.23 7.28 11.08
CA LEU A 68 -0.06 8.11 10.91
C LEU A 68 0.91 7.85 12.08
N SER A 69 2.20 7.73 11.75
CA SER A 69 3.29 7.57 12.74
C SER A 69 3.24 6.29 13.58
N ALA A 70 2.48 5.28 13.15
CA ALA A 70 2.52 3.95 13.74
C ALA A 70 3.48 3.05 12.94
N ARG A 71 3.68 1.81 13.38
CA ARG A 71 4.67 0.91 12.76
C ARG A 71 4.50 0.71 11.26
N PRO A 72 3.31 0.40 10.73
CA PRO A 72 3.17 0.25 9.27
C PRO A 72 3.56 1.51 8.50
N TYR A 73 3.17 2.69 9.00
CA TYR A 73 3.52 3.96 8.39
C TYR A 73 5.04 4.20 8.44
N ASN A 74 5.63 4.07 9.63
CA ASN A 74 7.05 4.34 9.83
C ASN A 74 7.93 3.37 9.06
N GLN A 75 7.58 2.09 9.02
CA GLN A 75 8.32 1.09 8.24
C GLN A 75 8.18 1.33 6.74
N SER A 76 7.04 1.86 6.31
CA SER A 76 6.88 2.26 4.91
C SER A 76 7.83 3.38 4.53
N LEU A 77 7.99 4.40 5.40
CA LEU A 77 8.95 5.48 5.17
C LEU A 77 10.39 4.96 5.11
N VAL A 78 10.77 4.09 6.05
CA VAL A 78 12.11 3.50 6.06
C VAL A 78 12.35 2.72 4.78
N THR A 79 11.38 1.92 4.37
CA THR A 79 11.49 1.08 3.17
C THR A 79 11.61 1.94 1.90
N ILE A 80 10.80 2.98 1.79
CA ILE A 80 10.84 3.89 0.64
C ILE A 80 12.20 4.55 0.53
N ASN A 81 12.78 4.98 1.65
CA ASN A 81 14.11 5.60 1.66
C ASN A 81 15.23 4.64 1.23
N GLN A 82 14.98 3.35 1.23
CA GLN A 82 15.94 2.32 0.80
C GLN A 82 15.77 1.89 -0.65
N LEU A 83 14.74 2.40 -1.34
CA LEU A 83 14.48 2.06 -2.74
C LEU A 83 15.44 2.80 -3.66
N ASP A 84 15.65 2.25 -4.87
CA ASP A 84 16.39 2.93 -5.91
C ASP A 84 15.68 4.21 -6.32
N GLU A 85 16.45 5.23 -6.70
CA GLU A 85 15.94 6.57 -6.94
C GLU A 85 14.70 6.67 -7.83
N PRO A 86 14.65 6.02 -9.01
CA PRO A 86 13.46 6.16 -9.85
C PRO A 86 12.17 5.69 -9.17
N LEU A 87 12.24 4.58 -8.46
CA LEU A 87 11.08 4.05 -7.74
C LEU A 87 10.79 4.85 -6.48
N GLN A 88 11.84 5.28 -5.77
CA GLN A 88 11.69 6.10 -4.57
C GLN A 88 10.90 7.38 -4.86
N GLU A 89 11.18 8.04 -5.97
CA GLU A 89 10.50 9.28 -6.35
C GLU A 89 9.04 9.09 -6.70
N LYS A 90 8.64 7.86 -7.06
CA LYS A 90 7.28 7.52 -7.49
C LYS A 90 6.51 6.73 -6.44
N THR A 91 7.05 6.60 -5.23
CA THR A 91 6.41 5.84 -4.16
C THR A 91 6.02 6.78 -3.03
N TYR A 92 4.75 6.76 -2.68
CA TYR A 92 4.18 7.64 -1.67
C TYR A 92 3.56 6.84 -0.55
N VAL A 93 3.59 7.39 0.67
CA VAL A 93 2.90 6.79 1.81
C VAL A 93 1.87 7.78 2.36
N ILE A 94 0.67 7.29 2.62
CA ILE A 94 -0.43 8.07 3.16
C ILE A 94 -0.97 7.34 4.37
N GLY A 95 -1.02 8.04 5.51
CA GLY A 95 -1.59 7.50 6.75
C GLY A 95 -3.08 7.82 6.86
N GLY A 96 -3.74 7.12 7.79
CA GLY A 96 -5.16 7.36 8.03
C GLY A 96 -6.07 6.87 6.92
N VAL A 97 -5.72 5.74 6.31
CA VAL A 97 -6.49 5.20 5.18
C VAL A 97 -7.92 4.87 5.60
N ASN A 98 -8.86 5.15 4.71
CA ASN A 98 -10.25 4.74 4.83
C ASN A 98 -10.72 4.15 3.50
N LEU A 99 -11.89 3.54 3.51
CA LEU A 99 -12.40 2.87 2.31
C LEU A 99 -12.55 3.80 1.11
N PRO A 100 -13.10 5.02 1.25
CA PRO A 100 -13.16 5.94 0.11
C PRO A 100 -11.80 6.24 -0.53
N MET A 101 -10.74 6.33 0.26
CA MET A 101 -9.39 6.55 -0.26
C MET A 101 -8.91 5.37 -1.11
N VAL A 102 -9.18 4.15 -0.66
CA VAL A 102 -8.84 2.94 -1.42
C VAL A 102 -9.59 2.92 -2.76
N LEU A 103 -10.88 3.22 -2.74
CA LEU A 103 -11.69 3.25 -3.96
C LEU A 103 -11.22 4.33 -4.92
N GLU A 104 -10.83 5.49 -4.41
CA GLU A 104 -10.28 6.57 -5.23
C GLU A 104 -8.97 6.18 -5.91
N ALA A 105 -8.09 5.49 -5.18
CA ALA A 105 -6.84 4.99 -5.75
C ALA A 105 -7.10 3.98 -6.87
N ILE A 106 -8.09 3.12 -6.71
CA ILE A 106 -8.48 2.18 -7.76
C ILE A 106 -9.00 2.92 -9.00
N ASN A 107 -9.75 4.00 -8.81
CA ASN A 107 -10.18 4.84 -9.92
C ASN A 107 -8.99 5.43 -10.66
N HIS A 108 -7.95 5.86 -9.95
CA HIS A 108 -6.72 6.36 -10.57
C HIS A 108 -6.03 5.30 -11.43
N GLN A 109 -6.10 4.04 -11.05
CA GLN A 109 -5.58 2.95 -11.87
C GLN A 109 -6.26 2.91 -13.24
N PHE A 110 -7.59 3.01 -13.27
CA PHE A 110 -8.37 2.93 -14.50
C PHE A 110 -8.22 4.17 -15.37
N LEU A 111 -8.11 5.33 -14.74
CA LEU A 111 -8.01 6.60 -15.47
C LEU A 111 -6.58 6.90 -15.93
N ALA A 112 -5.61 6.13 -15.48
CA ALA A 112 -4.17 6.37 -15.73
C ALA A 112 -3.75 7.80 -15.36
N THR A 113 -4.38 8.38 -14.33
CA THR A 113 -4.10 9.74 -13.87
C THR A 113 -2.87 9.74 -12.98
N PRO A 114 -1.95 10.71 -13.09
CA PRO A 114 -0.82 10.83 -12.16
C PRO A 114 -1.34 11.04 -10.73
N ILE A 115 -0.64 10.47 -9.81
CA ILE A 115 -1.02 10.54 -8.42
C ILE A 115 -0.59 11.87 -7.77
#